data_318f868d78519b539c309409efc496e5
#
_entry.id   318f868d78519b539c309409efc496e5
#
_cell.length_a   1.000
_cell.length_b   1.000
_cell.length_c   1.000
_cell.angle_alpha   90.00
_cell.angle_beta   90.00
_cell.angle_gamma   90.00
#
_symmetry.space_group_name_H-M   'P 1'
#
loop_
_entity.id
_entity.type
_entity.pdbx_description
1 polymer ?
#
loop_
_entity_poly.entity_id
_entity_poly.type
_entity_poly.pdbx_seq_one_letter_code
_entity_poly.pdbx_strand_id
1 'polypeptide(L)'
;LLTKRLNESMKCGTKIIGQKKLIINYNFNQMSNRRNFIKQVAAASVASSIPSFLMAQQQSNPDRIWANLLHLSYNMWEDTVPLKYKDENYNCASCQEAREWAHPYRPFLTFDDPTWDVLLKEMAAVGMNMVIIDLGDAVQYESHPEIAVKNAWTKKKLRSELAKMRKLGLEPIPKLNFATTHDIWLGEYSRMVSTKKYYDVCRNLISEVIDLFNSPRFFHLGMDEETPSYQQRFDYAIVRQNDLWWGDLYFYIGEVEKKGVRSWIWSDYAWHHRELFFKKMPKSVLQSNWYYGTNFDLKKLDEPTKSYVKLYNDLEEYGYDQVPTGSNHSNEQNMEATVDYCKKVIDPSRLYGFMTAPWRPTMAECLDRHKEAIAQVGRAIKKF
;
A
#
# COMPACT_ATOMS: atom_id res chain seq x y z
N LEU A 1 -28.74 10.40 -47.24
CA LEU A 1 -30.12 10.83 -47.02
C LEU A 1 -30.39 10.93 -45.53
N LEU A 2 -30.10 12.06 -44.93
CA LEU A 2 -30.62 12.61 -43.67
C LEU A 2 -29.60 13.59 -43.05
N THR A 3 -29.28 14.59 -43.85
CA THR A 3 -28.60 15.80 -43.38
C THR A 3 -29.19 16.96 -44.16
N LYS A 4 -30.28 17.54 -43.62
CA LYS A 4 -30.81 18.88 -43.93
C LYS A 4 -32.17 19.01 -43.24
N ARG A 5 -32.20 19.84 -42.23
CA ARG A 5 -33.30 20.66 -41.73
C ARG A 5 -33.19 20.79 -40.20
N LEU A 6 -32.76 21.97 -39.84
CA LEU A 6 -33.29 22.73 -38.70
C LEU A 6 -32.41 23.98 -38.52
N ASN A 7 -32.58 24.89 -39.47
CA ASN A 7 -32.37 26.31 -39.27
C ASN A 7 -33.65 26.96 -39.75
N GLU A 8 -34.43 27.47 -38.82
CA GLU A 8 -35.27 28.65 -39.01
C GLU A 8 -36.29 28.75 -37.86
N SER A 9 -36.42 29.98 -37.43
CA SER A 9 -37.46 30.57 -36.60
C SER A 9 -37.28 30.42 -35.05
N MET A 10 -36.86 31.52 -34.43
CA MET A 10 -37.79 32.43 -33.74
C MET A 10 -37.14 33.73 -33.34
N LYS A 11 -37.38 34.75 -34.09
CA LYS A 11 -37.38 36.16 -33.59
C LYS A 11 -38.75 36.38 -32.98
N CYS A 12 -38.86 36.82 -31.78
CA CYS A 12 -39.79 37.85 -31.33
C CYS A 12 -39.74 38.08 -29.80
N GLY A 13 -39.73 39.31 -29.42
CA GLY A 13 -40.41 39.80 -28.20
C GLY A 13 -39.57 40.18 -26.98
N THR A 14 -38.95 41.34 -27.06
CA THR A 14 -38.52 42.12 -25.86
C THR A 14 -39.74 42.52 -25.02
N LYS A 15 -39.74 42.11 -23.73
CA LYS A 15 -40.42 42.90 -22.67
C LYS A 15 -39.60 42.90 -21.41
N ILE A 16 -39.16 44.05 -21.06
CA ILE A 16 -38.43 44.38 -19.83
C ILE A 16 -39.43 44.39 -18.66
N ILE A 17 -39.24 43.54 -17.68
CA ILE A 17 -39.76 43.76 -16.32
C ILE A 17 -38.61 43.43 -15.36
N GLY A 18 -38.27 44.40 -14.52
CA GLY A 18 -37.12 44.32 -13.62
C GLY A 18 -37.24 43.25 -12.56
N GLN A 19 -36.24 42.43 -12.47
CA GLN A 19 -35.93 41.68 -11.26
C GLN A 19 -34.41 41.76 -11.02
N LYS A 20 -34.07 42.07 -9.79
CA LYS A 20 -32.71 42.18 -9.28
C LYS A 20 -31.89 40.97 -9.64
N LYS A 21 -30.82 41.15 -10.41
CA LYS A 21 -29.77 40.16 -10.58
C LYS A 21 -29.13 39.89 -9.23
N LEU A 22 -29.44 38.77 -8.63
CA LEU A 22 -28.60 38.17 -7.59
C LEU A 22 -27.38 37.60 -8.31
N ILE A 23 -26.31 38.38 -8.38
CA ILE A 23 -25.01 37.88 -8.86
C ILE A 23 -24.46 37.02 -7.74
N ILE A 24 -24.63 35.72 -7.85
CA ILE A 24 -23.88 34.77 -7.05
C ILE A 24 -22.45 34.81 -7.63
N ASN A 25 -21.61 35.65 -7.05
CA ASN A 25 -20.20 35.60 -7.23
C ASN A 25 -19.69 34.27 -6.61
N TYR A 26 -19.69 33.19 -7.39
CA TYR A 26 -18.86 32.03 -7.05
C TYR A 26 -17.41 32.47 -7.12
N ASN A 27 -16.82 32.58 -5.97
CA ASN A 27 -15.45 33.02 -5.80
C ASN A 27 -14.51 31.97 -6.44
N PHE A 28 -14.02 32.24 -7.62
CA PHE A 28 -12.96 31.48 -8.31
C PHE A 28 -11.63 31.42 -7.51
N ASN A 29 -11.55 32.06 -6.37
CA ASN A 29 -10.37 32.04 -5.49
C ASN A 29 -10.15 30.72 -4.75
N GLN A 30 -11.14 29.81 -4.66
CA GLN A 30 -10.90 28.51 -4.03
C GLN A 30 -10.16 27.54 -4.95
N MET A 31 -10.30 27.64 -6.26
CA MET A 31 -9.53 26.78 -7.19
C MET A 31 -8.04 27.18 -7.30
N SER A 32 -7.73 28.45 -7.05
CA SER A 32 -6.34 28.95 -7.00
C SER A 32 -5.58 28.39 -5.78
N ASN A 33 -6.28 28.18 -4.66
CA ASN A 33 -5.68 27.66 -3.42
C ASN A 33 -5.23 26.20 -3.52
N ARG A 34 -5.94 25.36 -4.30
CA ARG A 34 -5.60 23.94 -4.46
C ARG A 34 -4.29 23.75 -5.24
N ARG A 35 -4.13 24.49 -6.34
CA ARG A 35 -2.87 24.49 -7.13
C ARG A 35 -1.69 25.09 -6.38
N ASN A 36 -1.94 26.13 -5.59
CA ASN A 36 -0.90 26.77 -4.79
C ASN A 36 -0.52 25.93 -3.57
N PHE A 37 -1.46 25.23 -2.96
CA PHE A 37 -1.19 24.28 -1.88
C PHE A 37 -0.32 23.11 -2.37
N ILE A 38 -0.65 22.51 -3.51
CA ILE A 38 0.17 21.44 -4.13
C ILE A 38 1.58 21.95 -4.48
N LYS A 39 1.71 23.17 -5.00
CA LYS A 39 3.01 23.80 -5.27
C LYS A 39 3.79 24.12 -4.00
N GLN A 40 3.11 24.50 -2.91
CA GLN A 40 3.76 24.76 -1.62
C GLN A 40 4.21 23.49 -0.93
N VAL A 41 3.45 22.41 -1.01
CA VAL A 41 3.85 21.09 -0.49
C VAL A 41 5.04 20.53 -1.30
N ALA A 42 5.00 20.64 -2.63
CA ALA A 42 6.12 20.24 -3.49
C ALA A 42 7.37 21.12 -3.34
N ALA A 43 7.18 22.44 -3.14
CA ALA A 43 8.29 23.39 -2.94
C ALA A 43 8.88 23.31 -1.53
N ALA A 44 8.07 23.01 -0.50
CA ALA A 44 8.56 22.82 0.87
C ALA A 44 9.42 21.55 1.00
N SER A 45 9.15 20.50 0.19
CA SER A 45 9.97 19.29 0.15
C SER A 45 11.33 19.50 -0.55
N VAL A 46 11.47 20.52 -1.35
CA VAL A 46 12.71 20.81 -2.11
C VAL A 46 13.57 21.91 -1.46
N ALA A 47 12.98 22.76 -0.60
CA ALA A 47 13.64 23.92 -0.02
C ALA A 47 14.00 23.79 1.48
N SER A 48 13.60 22.71 2.15
CA SER A 48 14.12 22.43 3.48
C SER A 48 15.53 21.88 3.33
N SER A 49 16.54 22.69 3.60
CA SER A 49 17.91 22.25 3.88
C SER A 49 17.85 20.95 4.69
N ILE A 50 18.22 19.84 4.05
CA ILE A 50 18.44 18.57 4.70
C ILE A 50 19.41 18.86 5.83
N PRO A 51 19.05 18.63 7.11
CA PRO A 51 20.06 18.63 8.16
C PRO A 51 21.04 17.54 7.77
N SER A 52 22.32 17.85 7.79
CA SER A 52 23.46 16.96 7.51
C SER A 52 23.54 15.78 8.51
N PHE A 53 22.44 15.14 8.81
CA PHE A 53 22.32 14.06 9.81
C PHE A 53 22.22 12.67 9.16
N LEU A 54 22.21 12.59 7.85
CA LEU A 54 22.25 11.31 7.12
C LEU A 54 23.64 11.04 6.54
N MET A 55 24.69 11.20 7.32
CA MET A 55 25.75 10.21 7.30
C MET A 55 25.17 9.01 8.06
N ALA A 56 24.36 8.22 7.38
CA ALA A 56 24.07 6.88 7.84
C ALA A 56 25.42 6.22 8.04
N GLN A 57 25.78 5.99 9.32
CA GLN A 57 26.76 4.98 9.64
C GLN A 57 26.47 3.79 8.73
N GLN A 58 27.42 3.37 7.93
CA GLN A 58 27.52 2.02 7.41
C GLN A 58 27.53 1.10 8.62
N GLN A 59 26.34 0.83 9.18
CA GLN A 59 26.16 -0.25 10.14
C GLN A 59 26.43 -1.53 9.35
N SER A 60 27.52 -2.18 9.70
CA SER A 60 27.75 -3.58 9.45
C SER A 60 26.44 -4.35 9.55
N ASN A 61 25.93 -4.82 8.40
CA ASN A 61 24.88 -5.78 8.15
C ASN A 61 23.94 -6.02 9.36
N PRO A 62 22.86 -5.21 9.55
CA PRO A 62 21.83 -5.61 10.48
C PRO A 62 21.31 -6.96 9.99
N ASP A 63 20.97 -7.87 10.90
CA ASP A 63 20.42 -9.17 10.56
C ASP A 63 19.42 -9.01 9.41
N ARG A 64 19.65 -9.73 8.32
CA ARG A 64 18.85 -9.62 7.09
C ARG A 64 17.37 -9.75 7.43
N ILE A 65 16.55 -8.87 6.87
CA ILE A 65 15.10 -8.89 7.10
C ILE A 65 14.50 -10.18 6.51
N TRP A 66 13.79 -10.93 7.34
CA TRP A 66 12.91 -12.00 6.93
C TRP A 66 11.52 -11.70 7.48
N ALA A 67 10.69 -11.09 6.65
CA ALA A 67 9.43 -10.50 7.08
C ALA A 67 8.21 -11.31 6.61
N ASN A 68 7.13 -11.26 7.38
CA ASN A 68 5.80 -11.67 6.95
C ASN A 68 4.84 -10.49 7.07
N LEU A 69 4.02 -10.27 6.06
CA LEU A 69 2.91 -9.34 6.12
C LEU A 69 1.69 -10.08 6.65
N LEU A 70 1.20 -9.65 7.81
CA LEU A 70 -0.02 -10.14 8.42
C LEU A 70 -1.09 -9.05 8.48
N HIS A 71 -2.30 -9.41 8.15
CA HIS A 71 -3.43 -8.50 8.20
C HIS A 71 -4.10 -8.54 9.59
N LEU A 72 -4.17 -7.40 10.24
CA LEU A 72 -5.06 -7.17 11.38
C LEU A 72 -6.44 -6.76 10.87
N SER A 73 -6.50 -5.83 9.91
CA SER A 73 -7.69 -5.57 9.08
C SER A 73 -7.56 -6.26 7.72
N TYR A 74 -8.68 -6.68 7.15
CA TYR A 74 -8.74 -7.21 5.79
C TYR A 74 -9.72 -6.44 4.89
N ASN A 75 -10.15 -5.26 5.32
CA ASN A 75 -11.00 -4.34 4.56
C ASN A 75 -10.13 -3.49 3.61
N MET A 76 -9.80 -4.04 2.44
CA MET A 76 -9.00 -3.36 1.42
C MET A 76 -9.85 -2.92 0.23
N TRP A 77 -10.79 -3.76 -0.23
CA TRP A 77 -11.60 -3.52 -1.42
C TRP A 77 -13.05 -3.17 -1.07
N GLU A 78 -13.68 -2.38 -1.92
CA GLU A 78 -15.09 -2.01 -1.84
C GLU A 78 -15.88 -2.62 -3.02
N ASP A 79 -15.95 -3.92 -3.09
CA ASP A 79 -16.78 -4.56 -4.11
C ASP A 79 -18.26 -4.55 -3.70
N THR A 80 -19.08 -3.84 -4.44
CA THR A 80 -20.53 -3.80 -4.25
C THR A 80 -21.27 -4.92 -4.99
N VAL A 81 -20.62 -5.53 -5.97
CA VAL A 81 -21.18 -6.66 -6.72
C VAL A 81 -20.63 -7.97 -6.16
N PRO A 82 -21.51 -8.87 -5.64
CA PRO A 82 -21.06 -10.17 -5.18
C PRO A 82 -20.26 -10.91 -6.25
N LEU A 83 -19.16 -11.54 -5.86
CA LEU A 83 -18.34 -12.39 -6.73
C LEU A 83 -19.14 -13.63 -7.16
N LYS A 84 -20.00 -13.49 -8.16
CA LYS A 84 -20.67 -14.62 -8.83
C LYS A 84 -19.85 -15.25 -9.95
N TYR A 85 -18.65 -14.72 -10.22
CA TYR A 85 -17.80 -15.18 -11.30
C TYR A 85 -16.67 -16.05 -10.79
N LYS A 86 -16.54 -17.24 -11.37
CA LYS A 86 -15.20 -17.80 -11.56
C LYS A 86 -14.52 -16.86 -12.56
N ASP A 87 -13.58 -16.07 -12.13
CA ASP A 87 -12.76 -15.28 -13.05
C ASP A 87 -11.90 -16.29 -13.82
N GLU A 88 -12.21 -16.48 -15.10
CA GLU A 88 -11.53 -17.45 -15.97
C GLU A 88 -10.03 -17.18 -16.09
N ASN A 89 -9.59 -15.96 -15.73
CA ASN A 89 -8.17 -15.58 -15.68
C ASN A 89 -7.44 -16.07 -14.42
N TYR A 90 -8.15 -16.58 -13.41
CA TYR A 90 -7.57 -17.13 -12.19
C TYR A 90 -7.68 -18.65 -12.16
N ASN A 91 -6.75 -19.32 -12.85
CA ASN A 91 -6.71 -20.78 -12.96
C ASN A 91 -6.21 -21.50 -11.70
N CYS A 92 -6.15 -20.83 -10.55
CA CYS A 92 -5.66 -21.48 -9.32
C CYS A 92 -6.67 -21.36 -8.19
N ALA A 93 -6.95 -22.48 -7.51
CA ALA A 93 -7.91 -22.54 -6.39
C ALA A 93 -7.51 -21.60 -5.23
N SER A 94 -6.22 -21.50 -4.94
CA SER A 94 -5.71 -20.61 -3.90
C SER A 94 -5.93 -19.13 -4.24
N CYS A 95 -5.80 -18.74 -5.52
CA CYS A 95 -6.09 -17.38 -5.97
C CYS A 95 -7.58 -17.04 -5.84
N GLN A 96 -8.44 -17.98 -6.19
CA GLN A 96 -9.89 -17.84 -6.05
C GLN A 96 -10.29 -17.61 -4.57
N GLU A 97 -9.79 -18.45 -3.68
CA GLU A 97 -10.03 -18.32 -2.24
C GLU A 97 -9.51 -16.98 -1.69
N ALA A 98 -8.33 -16.53 -2.12
CA ALA A 98 -7.80 -15.22 -1.72
C ALA A 98 -8.77 -14.08 -2.05
N ARG A 99 -9.36 -14.12 -3.24
CA ARG A 99 -10.34 -13.12 -3.69
C ARG A 99 -11.64 -13.16 -2.89
N GLU A 100 -12.14 -14.36 -2.58
CA GLU A 100 -13.35 -14.53 -1.77
C GLU A 100 -13.18 -13.92 -0.38
N TRP A 101 -11.98 -14.00 0.19
CA TRP A 101 -11.65 -13.35 1.45
C TRP A 101 -11.50 -11.82 1.30
N ALA A 102 -10.87 -11.35 0.24
CA ALA A 102 -10.46 -9.95 0.07
C ALA A 102 -11.64 -9.00 -0.23
N HIS A 103 -12.61 -9.44 -1.00
CA HIS A 103 -13.57 -8.54 -1.63
C HIS A 103 -14.76 -8.06 -0.79
N PRO A 104 -15.37 -8.79 0.14
CA PRO A 104 -16.47 -8.22 0.91
C PRO A 104 -15.97 -7.32 2.05
N TYR A 105 -16.44 -6.08 2.10
CA TYR A 105 -16.27 -5.25 3.28
C TYR A 105 -16.96 -5.88 4.50
N ARG A 106 -16.28 -5.90 5.63
CA ARG A 106 -16.80 -6.45 6.90
C ARG A 106 -16.78 -5.36 7.98
N PRO A 107 -17.95 -4.99 8.55
CA PRO A 107 -18.03 -3.94 9.59
C PRO A 107 -17.59 -4.43 10.98
N PHE A 108 -16.81 -5.51 11.03
CA PHE A 108 -16.26 -6.11 12.25
C PHE A 108 -14.88 -6.68 11.98
N LEU A 109 -14.09 -6.81 13.02
CA LEU A 109 -12.73 -7.33 12.93
C LEU A 109 -12.74 -8.79 12.45
N THR A 110 -12.10 -9.03 11.31
CA THR A 110 -11.89 -10.36 10.72
C THR A 110 -10.52 -10.90 11.15
N PHE A 111 -10.49 -11.43 12.38
CA PHE A 111 -9.24 -11.79 13.04
C PHE A 111 -9.46 -12.83 14.13
N ASP A 112 -8.50 -13.74 14.30
CA ASP A 112 -8.50 -14.80 15.30
C ASP A 112 -7.22 -14.77 16.16
N ASP A 113 -7.40 -14.46 17.46
CA ASP A 113 -6.27 -14.35 18.40
C ASP A 113 -5.45 -15.65 18.53
N PRO A 114 -6.05 -16.86 18.63
CA PRO A 114 -5.30 -18.12 18.63
C PRO A 114 -4.45 -18.33 17.40
N THR A 115 -4.99 -18.05 16.21
CA THR A 115 -4.25 -18.11 14.94
C THR A 115 -3.06 -17.17 14.95
N TRP A 116 -3.25 -15.92 15.37
CA TRP A 116 -2.18 -14.94 15.51
C TRP A 116 -1.03 -15.46 16.38
N ASP A 117 -1.36 -16.00 17.56
CA ASP A 117 -0.37 -16.53 18.51
C ASP A 117 0.43 -17.72 17.94
N VAL A 118 -0.22 -18.58 17.17
CA VAL A 118 0.44 -19.70 16.48
C VAL A 118 1.40 -19.16 15.42
N LEU A 119 0.96 -18.23 14.58
CA LEU A 119 1.75 -17.69 13.49
C LEU A 119 3.00 -16.97 13.99
N LEU A 120 2.90 -16.13 15.04
CA LEU A 120 4.04 -15.45 15.61
C LEU A 120 5.11 -16.44 16.13
N LYS A 121 4.69 -17.53 16.80
CA LYS A 121 5.61 -18.57 17.29
C LYS A 121 6.27 -19.32 16.13
N GLU A 122 5.52 -19.70 15.11
CA GLU A 122 6.06 -20.40 13.95
C GLU A 122 7.03 -19.52 13.15
N MET A 123 6.71 -18.24 12.96
CA MET A 123 7.63 -17.27 12.34
C MET A 123 8.97 -17.21 13.08
N ALA A 124 8.93 -17.02 14.39
CA ALA A 124 10.15 -17.00 15.20
C ALA A 124 10.93 -18.32 15.12
N ALA A 125 10.23 -19.46 15.14
CA ALA A 125 10.85 -20.78 15.09
C ALA A 125 11.60 -21.08 13.80
N VAL A 126 11.15 -20.53 12.65
CA VAL A 126 11.83 -20.71 11.36
C VAL A 126 12.94 -19.68 11.10
N GLY A 127 13.12 -18.69 11.99
CA GLY A 127 14.15 -17.65 11.89
C GLY A 127 13.70 -16.37 11.20
N MET A 128 12.39 -16.14 11.05
CA MET A 128 11.88 -14.82 10.69
C MET A 128 12.08 -13.83 11.82
N ASN A 129 12.26 -12.56 11.49
CA ASN A 129 12.62 -11.52 12.47
C ASN A 129 11.79 -10.23 12.36
N MET A 130 10.79 -10.18 11.46
CA MET A 130 9.97 -8.99 11.26
C MET A 130 8.52 -9.36 10.90
N VAL A 131 7.58 -8.55 11.40
CA VAL A 131 6.15 -8.61 11.05
C VAL A 131 5.72 -7.25 10.54
N ILE A 132 5.26 -7.20 9.29
CA ILE A 132 4.54 -6.04 8.78
C ILE A 132 3.07 -6.24 9.11
N ILE A 133 2.48 -5.31 9.86
CA ILE A 133 1.10 -5.41 10.32
C ILE A 133 0.24 -4.44 9.53
N ASP A 134 -0.64 -4.98 8.68
CA ASP A 134 -1.64 -4.17 7.99
C ASP A 134 -2.77 -3.83 8.96
N LEU A 135 -2.80 -2.59 9.43
CA LEU A 135 -3.65 -2.16 10.53
C LEU A 135 -5.04 -1.77 10.06
N GLY A 136 -5.13 -1.01 8.97
CA GLY A 136 -6.39 -0.51 8.43
C GLY A 136 -7.32 0.04 9.52
N ASP A 137 -8.58 -0.41 9.51
CA ASP A 137 -9.65 -0.06 10.45
C ASP A 137 -9.72 -0.97 11.70
N ALA A 138 -8.72 -1.83 11.89
CA ALA A 138 -8.69 -2.79 12.99
C ALA A 138 -8.22 -2.22 14.34
N VAL A 139 -7.94 -0.94 14.43
CA VAL A 139 -7.45 -0.27 15.64
C VAL A 139 -8.37 0.90 16.02
N GLN A 140 -8.68 1.01 17.30
CA GLN A 140 -9.40 2.16 17.85
C GLN A 140 -8.43 3.33 17.98
N TYR A 141 -8.24 4.07 16.87
CA TYR A 141 -7.42 5.27 16.86
C TYR A 141 -8.06 6.36 17.72
N GLU A 142 -7.24 7.07 18.49
CA GLU A 142 -7.72 8.17 19.31
C GLU A 142 -8.01 9.41 18.46
N SER A 143 -7.20 9.63 17.43
CA SER A 143 -7.36 10.74 16.51
C SER A 143 -8.59 10.59 15.59
N HIS A 144 -8.98 9.35 15.26
CA HIS A 144 -10.06 9.01 14.32
C HIS A 144 -10.79 7.73 14.75
N PRO A 145 -11.54 7.76 15.88
CA PRO A 145 -12.23 6.58 16.39
C PRO A 145 -13.35 6.08 15.48
N GLU A 146 -13.86 6.93 14.59
CA GLU A 146 -14.91 6.62 13.62
C GLU A 146 -14.47 5.64 12.53
N ILE A 147 -13.17 5.46 12.33
CA ILE A 147 -12.63 4.49 11.35
C ILE A 147 -12.75 3.07 11.85
N ALA A 148 -12.70 2.85 13.17
CA ALA A 148 -12.59 1.52 13.75
C ALA A 148 -13.85 0.66 13.51
N VAL A 149 -13.65 -0.56 13.01
CA VAL A 149 -14.72 -1.57 12.91
C VAL A 149 -15.11 -2.11 14.30
N LYS A 150 -16.24 -2.83 14.37
CA LYS A 150 -16.63 -3.52 15.61
C LYS A 150 -15.52 -4.47 16.04
N ASN A 151 -15.27 -4.51 17.34
CA ASN A 151 -14.23 -5.36 17.96
C ASN A 151 -12.79 -5.02 17.55
N ALA A 152 -12.56 -3.88 16.91
CA ALA A 152 -11.21 -3.38 16.64
C ALA A 152 -10.37 -3.36 17.93
N TRP A 153 -9.09 -3.60 17.81
CA TRP A 153 -8.17 -3.61 18.94
C TRP A 153 -8.07 -2.24 19.61
N THR A 154 -8.15 -2.23 20.92
CA THR A 154 -7.77 -1.04 21.69
C THR A 154 -6.28 -0.78 21.57
N LYS A 155 -5.84 0.47 21.75
CA LYS A 155 -4.42 0.83 21.81
C LYS A 155 -3.65 0.03 22.87
N LYS A 156 -4.31 -0.30 24.00
CA LYS A 156 -3.71 -1.15 25.05
C LYS A 156 -3.45 -2.56 24.54
N LYS A 157 -4.39 -3.18 23.83
CA LYS A 157 -4.21 -4.51 23.22
C LYS A 157 -3.11 -4.46 22.18
N LEU A 158 -3.12 -3.51 21.26
CA LEU A 158 -2.07 -3.36 20.25
C LEU A 158 -0.68 -3.28 20.91
N ARG A 159 -0.47 -2.39 21.89
CA ARG A 159 0.80 -2.29 22.59
C ARG A 159 1.25 -3.60 23.25
N SER A 160 0.32 -4.36 23.83
CA SER A 160 0.59 -5.68 24.40
C SER A 160 1.08 -6.67 23.35
N GLU A 161 0.43 -6.70 22.19
CA GLU A 161 0.83 -7.57 21.07
C GLU A 161 2.18 -7.17 20.46
N LEU A 162 2.44 -5.87 20.30
CA LEU A 162 3.75 -5.37 19.87
C LEU A 162 4.88 -5.78 20.86
N ALA A 163 4.60 -5.74 22.16
CA ALA A 163 5.55 -6.21 23.17
C ALA A 163 5.77 -7.74 23.11
N LYS A 164 4.70 -8.51 22.85
CA LYS A 164 4.79 -9.98 22.63
C LYS A 164 5.68 -10.30 21.43
N MET A 165 5.49 -9.64 20.29
CA MET A 165 6.31 -9.84 19.10
C MET A 165 7.79 -9.57 19.38
N ARG A 166 8.11 -8.43 20.02
CA ARG A 166 9.50 -8.10 20.37
C ARG A 166 10.14 -9.14 21.29
N LYS A 167 9.37 -9.73 22.23
CA LYS A 167 9.87 -10.82 23.07
C LYS A 167 10.17 -12.10 22.29
N LEU A 168 9.52 -12.31 21.16
CA LEU A 168 9.78 -13.43 20.24
C LEU A 168 10.92 -13.13 19.25
N GLY A 169 11.56 -11.97 19.32
CA GLY A 169 12.58 -11.54 18.37
C GLY A 169 12.00 -11.04 17.03
N LEU A 170 10.70 -10.78 16.98
CA LEU A 170 10.01 -10.27 15.80
C LEU A 170 9.85 -8.74 15.91
N GLU A 171 10.45 -8.00 15.00
CA GLU A 171 10.29 -6.54 14.91
C GLU A 171 8.95 -6.19 14.29
N PRO A 172 8.03 -5.50 14.99
CA PRO A 172 6.76 -5.08 14.42
C PRO A 172 6.92 -3.79 13.62
N ILE A 173 6.44 -3.78 12.38
CA ILE A 173 6.41 -2.65 11.47
C ILE A 173 4.96 -2.34 11.09
N PRO A 174 4.49 -1.10 11.23
CA PRO A 174 3.14 -0.73 10.84
C PRO A 174 2.99 -0.60 9.32
N LYS A 175 1.83 -0.98 8.82
CA LYS A 175 1.37 -0.66 7.47
C LYS A 175 0.00 0.00 7.52
N LEU A 176 -0.15 1.10 6.81
CA LEU A 176 -1.41 1.70 6.39
C LEU A 176 -1.36 1.85 4.87
N ASN A 177 -2.27 1.19 4.16
CA ASN A 177 -2.27 1.28 2.71
C ASN A 177 -3.05 2.51 2.25
N PHE A 178 -2.36 3.47 1.63
CA PHE A 178 -2.93 4.70 1.11
C PHE A 178 -3.18 4.67 -0.41
N ALA A 179 -3.07 3.51 -1.07
CA ALA A 179 -3.54 3.36 -2.44
C ALA A 179 -5.07 3.45 -2.49
N THR A 180 -5.63 4.22 -3.41
CA THR A 180 -7.10 4.38 -3.52
C THR A 180 -7.83 3.10 -3.90
N THR A 181 -7.10 2.08 -4.33
CA THR A 181 -7.61 0.73 -4.58
C THR A 181 -7.77 -0.09 -3.31
N HIS A 182 -7.05 0.27 -2.23
CA HIS A 182 -6.95 -0.50 -1.00
C HIS A 182 -7.27 0.32 0.26
N ASP A 183 -8.03 1.39 0.14
CA ASP A 183 -8.25 2.37 1.20
C ASP A 183 -9.66 2.38 1.79
N ILE A 184 -10.49 1.35 1.52
CA ILE A 184 -11.85 1.28 2.05
C ILE A 184 -11.88 1.32 3.59
N TRP A 185 -10.81 0.89 4.24
CA TRP A 185 -10.62 0.96 5.68
C TRP A 185 -10.67 2.41 6.24
N LEU A 186 -10.43 3.41 5.40
CA LEU A 186 -10.56 4.83 5.77
C LEU A 186 -12.03 5.30 5.88
N GLY A 187 -13.01 4.45 5.54
CA GLY A 187 -14.42 4.80 5.57
C GLY A 187 -14.75 5.98 4.65
N GLU A 188 -15.42 7.01 5.17
CA GLU A 188 -15.79 8.19 4.36
C GLU A 188 -14.58 8.93 3.76
N TYR A 189 -13.43 8.83 4.39
CA TYR A 189 -12.22 9.54 3.96
C TYR A 189 -11.63 8.98 2.66
N SER A 190 -11.89 7.73 2.33
CA SER A 190 -11.51 7.14 1.03
C SER A 190 -12.12 7.89 -0.17
N ARG A 191 -13.24 8.59 0.06
CA ARG A 191 -13.91 9.46 -0.93
C ARG A 191 -13.37 10.89 -0.97
N MET A 192 -12.52 11.27 -0.02
CA MET A 192 -12.00 12.62 0.13
C MET A 192 -10.53 12.75 -0.28
N VAL A 193 -10.02 11.81 -1.05
CA VAL A 193 -8.62 11.72 -1.46
C VAL A 193 -8.09 13.04 -1.98
N SER A 194 -6.89 13.40 -1.60
CA SER A 194 -6.18 14.64 -1.99
C SER A 194 -6.88 15.95 -1.55
N THR A 195 -7.83 15.90 -0.61
CA THR A 195 -8.41 17.10 0.00
C THR A 195 -7.66 17.48 1.27
N LYS A 196 -7.87 18.72 1.74
CA LYS A 196 -7.29 19.16 3.02
C LYS A 196 -7.68 18.25 4.19
N LYS A 197 -8.97 17.87 4.27
CA LYS A 197 -9.48 16.99 5.33
C LYS A 197 -8.80 15.61 5.27
N TYR A 198 -8.67 15.05 4.10
CA TYR A 198 -7.96 13.77 3.90
C TYR A 198 -6.52 13.83 4.40
N TYR A 199 -5.78 14.89 4.04
CA TYR A 199 -4.40 15.04 4.52
C TYR A 199 -4.32 15.24 6.04
N ASP A 200 -5.27 15.93 6.64
CA ASP A 200 -5.31 16.10 8.11
C ASP A 200 -5.53 14.73 8.80
N VAL A 201 -6.44 13.90 8.27
CA VAL A 201 -6.68 12.53 8.75
C VAL A 201 -5.44 11.65 8.59
N CYS A 202 -4.86 11.59 7.39
CA CYS A 202 -3.68 10.78 7.13
C CYS A 202 -2.49 11.17 8.02
N ARG A 203 -2.26 12.48 8.22
CA ARG A 203 -1.23 12.99 9.13
C ARG A 203 -1.43 12.51 10.56
N ASN A 204 -2.67 12.63 11.06
CA ASN A 204 -3.00 12.22 12.42
C ASN A 204 -2.78 10.71 12.60
N LEU A 205 -3.25 9.89 11.66
CA LEU A 205 -3.08 8.44 11.71
C LEU A 205 -1.61 8.03 11.64
N ILE A 206 -0.84 8.59 10.70
CA ILE A 206 0.61 8.31 10.59
C ILE A 206 1.31 8.66 11.91
N SER A 207 1.04 9.85 12.46
CA SER A 207 1.65 10.27 13.71
C SER A 207 1.28 9.36 14.88
N GLU A 208 -0.02 9.05 15.05
CA GLU A 208 -0.49 8.18 16.14
C GLU A 208 0.07 6.76 16.03
N VAL A 209 0.10 6.19 14.83
CA VAL A 209 0.62 4.85 14.60
C VAL A 209 2.12 4.77 14.88
N ILE A 210 2.91 5.75 14.44
CA ILE A 210 4.34 5.80 14.75
C ILE A 210 4.57 5.84 16.27
N ASP A 211 3.78 6.64 16.99
CA ASP A 211 3.89 6.75 18.45
C ASP A 211 3.43 5.44 19.15
N LEU A 212 2.40 4.76 18.63
CA LEU A 212 1.94 3.46 19.13
C LEU A 212 3.01 2.38 18.97
N PHE A 213 3.76 2.39 17.87
CA PHE A 213 4.83 1.44 17.58
C PHE A 213 6.18 1.81 18.22
N ASN A 214 6.23 2.92 18.95
CA ASN A 214 7.43 3.43 19.62
C ASN A 214 8.57 3.74 18.63
N SER A 215 8.26 4.54 17.61
CA SER A 215 9.18 4.97 16.54
C SER A 215 9.84 3.78 15.84
N PRO A 216 9.09 3.02 15.04
CA PRO A 216 9.61 1.85 14.32
C PRO A 216 10.65 2.27 13.26
N ARG A 217 11.52 1.37 12.82
CA ARG A 217 12.51 1.68 11.77
C ARG A 217 11.85 2.06 10.45
N PHE A 218 10.72 1.44 10.14
CA PHE A 218 10.00 1.60 8.87
C PHE A 218 8.52 1.84 9.10
N PHE A 219 7.90 2.47 8.11
CA PHE A 219 6.45 2.58 7.97
C PHE A 219 6.06 2.21 6.55
N HIS A 220 5.25 1.17 6.37
CA HIS A 220 4.81 0.74 5.05
C HIS A 220 3.56 1.50 4.62
N LEU A 221 3.65 2.27 3.53
CA LEU A 221 2.60 3.16 3.04
C LEU A 221 1.65 2.49 2.03
N GLY A 222 1.94 1.26 1.60
CA GLY A 222 1.21 0.60 0.52
C GLY A 222 1.53 1.22 -0.83
N MET A 223 0.56 1.89 -1.47
CA MET A 223 0.66 2.61 -2.74
C MET A 223 0.66 1.70 -3.99
N ASP A 224 0.10 0.50 -3.87
CA ASP A 224 0.01 -0.51 -4.92
C ASP A 224 -1.30 -0.45 -5.70
N GLU A 225 -1.24 -0.94 -6.94
CA GLU A 225 -2.39 -1.28 -7.80
C GLU A 225 -3.40 -0.14 -8.05
N GLU A 226 -2.99 1.11 -7.93
CA GLU A 226 -3.87 2.26 -8.09
C GLU A 226 -4.20 2.51 -9.57
N THR A 227 -5.10 1.68 -10.10
CA THR A 227 -5.58 1.77 -11.49
C THR A 227 -7.10 1.67 -11.57
N PRO A 228 -7.74 2.23 -12.63
CA PRO A 228 -9.18 2.11 -12.81
C PRO A 228 -9.66 0.66 -12.95
N SER A 229 -8.82 -0.23 -13.46
CA SER A 229 -9.16 -1.64 -13.66
C SER A 229 -9.42 -2.38 -12.36
N TYR A 230 -8.72 -2.02 -11.29
CA TYR A 230 -8.94 -2.60 -9.97
C TYR A 230 -10.19 -2.09 -9.26
N GLN A 231 -10.75 -0.97 -9.73
CA GLN A 231 -11.95 -0.34 -9.14
C GLN A 231 -13.21 -0.54 -9.98
N GLN A 232 -13.20 -1.45 -10.96
CA GLN A 232 -14.35 -1.68 -11.86
C GLN A 232 -15.64 -2.10 -11.17
N ARG A 233 -15.54 -2.59 -9.93
CA ARG A 233 -16.66 -3.12 -9.15
C ARG A 233 -16.99 -2.25 -7.94
N PHE A 234 -16.29 -1.12 -7.79
CA PHE A 234 -16.56 -0.13 -6.78
C PHE A 234 -17.71 0.79 -7.23
N ASP A 235 -18.45 1.35 -6.29
CA ASP A 235 -19.45 2.37 -6.59
C ASP A 235 -18.81 3.65 -7.17
N TYR A 236 -17.54 3.90 -6.82
CA TYR A 236 -16.78 5.06 -7.27
C TYR A 236 -15.37 4.64 -7.67
N ALA A 237 -14.96 5.00 -8.87
CA ALA A 237 -13.57 4.90 -9.26
C ALA A 237 -12.82 6.20 -8.91
N ILE A 238 -11.90 6.11 -7.97
CA ILE A 238 -11.05 7.24 -7.56
C ILE A 238 -9.61 6.83 -7.78
N VAL A 239 -8.94 7.44 -8.75
CA VAL A 239 -7.55 7.13 -9.10
C VAL A 239 -6.77 8.43 -9.21
N ARG A 240 -5.69 8.53 -8.46
CA ARG A 240 -4.75 9.65 -8.59
C ARG A 240 -3.83 9.40 -9.78
N GLN A 241 -3.58 10.42 -10.55
CA GLN A 241 -2.73 10.34 -11.74
C GLN A 241 -1.70 11.45 -11.75
N ASN A 242 -0.60 11.21 -12.45
CA ASN A 242 0.43 12.21 -12.73
C ASN A 242 0.98 12.89 -11.45
N ASP A 243 1.07 14.21 -11.46
CA ASP A 243 1.65 14.97 -10.35
C ASP A 243 0.81 14.93 -9.06
N LEU A 244 -0.48 14.57 -9.15
CA LEU A 244 -1.32 14.41 -7.96
C LEU A 244 -0.90 13.17 -7.14
N TRP A 245 -0.68 12.04 -7.80
CA TRP A 245 -0.18 10.82 -7.15
C TRP A 245 1.18 11.06 -6.46
N TRP A 246 2.09 11.74 -7.16
CA TRP A 246 3.40 12.08 -6.59
C TRP A 246 3.30 13.09 -5.44
N GLY A 247 2.41 14.06 -5.54
CA GLY A 247 2.16 15.02 -4.47
C GLY A 247 1.68 14.36 -3.19
N ASP A 248 0.75 13.42 -3.31
CA ASP A 248 0.23 12.65 -2.18
C ASP A 248 1.30 11.71 -1.60
N LEU A 249 2.05 11.00 -2.45
CA LEU A 249 3.16 10.17 -1.97
C LEU A 249 4.21 10.98 -1.20
N TYR A 250 4.61 12.14 -1.72
CA TYR A 250 5.56 13.01 -1.02
C TYR A 250 5.01 13.54 0.30
N PHE A 251 3.70 13.79 0.37
CA PHE A 251 3.06 14.15 1.63
C PHE A 251 3.20 13.02 2.66
N TYR A 252 2.87 11.76 2.31
CA TYR A 252 2.99 10.63 3.24
C TYR A 252 4.43 10.41 3.68
N ILE A 253 5.37 10.39 2.72
CA ILE A 253 6.80 10.28 3.01
C ILE A 253 7.23 11.37 3.99
N GLY A 254 6.84 12.63 3.73
CA GLY A 254 7.18 13.74 4.59
C GLY A 254 6.62 13.62 6.01
N GLU A 255 5.39 13.12 6.19
CA GLU A 255 4.81 12.92 7.52
C GLU A 255 5.52 11.78 8.29
N VAL A 256 5.93 10.71 7.61
CA VAL A 256 6.71 9.62 8.21
C VAL A 256 8.12 10.08 8.57
N GLU A 257 8.83 10.73 7.65
CA GLU A 257 10.23 11.16 7.83
C GLU A 257 10.38 12.26 8.88
N LYS A 258 9.38 13.14 9.08
CA LYS A 258 9.35 14.11 10.19
C LYS A 258 9.45 13.47 11.58
N LYS A 259 9.04 12.21 11.70
CA LYS A 259 9.13 11.41 12.93
C LYS A 259 10.41 10.58 13.02
N GLY A 260 11.35 10.73 12.08
CA GLY A 260 12.59 9.96 12.03
C GLY A 260 12.41 8.50 11.59
N VAL A 261 11.29 8.17 11.00
CA VAL A 261 10.95 6.82 10.49
C VAL A 261 11.18 6.77 8.98
N ARG A 262 11.65 5.65 8.46
CA ARG A 262 11.87 5.46 7.02
C ARG A 262 10.63 4.93 6.34
N SER A 263 10.22 5.57 5.24
CA SER A 263 9.08 5.13 4.42
C SER A 263 9.41 3.88 3.62
N TRP A 264 8.43 3.00 3.46
CA TRP A 264 8.49 1.76 2.69
C TRP A 264 7.23 1.65 1.82
N ILE A 265 7.37 1.26 0.55
CA ILE A 265 6.25 1.13 -0.40
C ILE A 265 6.32 -0.13 -1.24
N TRP A 266 5.20 -0.50 -1.86
CA TRP A 266 5.15 -1.35 -3.03
C TRP A 266 5.65 -0.59 -4.25
N SER A 267 6.40 -1.24 -5.13
CA SER A 267 7.11 -0.57 -6.24
C SER A 267 6.40 -0.71 -7.59
N ASP A 268 5.24 -1.33 -7.63
CA ASP A 268 4.54 -1.72 -8.87
C ASP A 268 4.09 -0.54 -9.74
N TYR A 269 4.00 0.69 -9.20
CA TYR A 269 3.83 1.89 -10.03
C TYR A 269 4.88 1.96 -11.14
N ALA A 270 6.10 1.47 -10.89
CA ALA A 270 7.17 1.43 -11.87
C ALA A 270 6.91 0.48 -13.05
N TRP A 271 6.04 -0.52 -12.92
CA TRP A 271 5.72 -1.45 -14.01
C TRP A 271 5.14 -0.74 -15.23
N HIS A 272 4.35 0.31 -14.99
CA HIS A 272 3.65 1.07 -16.03
C HIS A 272 4.23 2.48 -16.26
N HIS A 273 5.03 2.97 -15.32
CA HIS A 273 5.56 4.34 -15.30
C HIS A 273 7.06 4.40 -14.99
N ARG A 274 7.84 3.48 -15.55
CA ARG A 274 9.25 3.25 -15.22
C ARG A 274 10.09 4.53 -15.21
N GLU A 275 10.12 5.29 -16.31
CA GLU A 275 10.95 6.49 -16.42
C GLU A 275 10.57 7.55 -15.39
N LEU A 276 9.26 7.76 -15.21
CA LEU A 276 8.74 8.72 -14.26
C LEU A 276 9.07 8.32 -12.82
N PHE A 277 8.94 7.01 -12.52
CA PHE A 277 9.27 6.46 -11.22
C PHE A 277 10.73 6.75 -10.85
N PHE A 278 11.68 6.34 -11.68
CA PHE A 278 13.10 6.53 -11.39
C PHE A 278 13.56 7.99 -11.40
N LYS A 279 12.83 8.87 -12.09
CA LYS A 279 13.06 10.31 -12.06
C LYS A 279 12.57 10.96 -10.76
N LYS A 280 11.48 10.47 -10.17
CA LYS A 280 10.75 11.15 -9.07
C LYS A 280 10.85 10.46 -7.71
N MET A 281 11.08 9.14 -7.67
CA MET A 281 11.11 8.38 -6.42
C MET A 281 12.33 8.76 -5.55
N PRO A 282 12.12 9.19 -4.28
CA PRO A 282 13.23 9.48 -3.38
C PRO A 282 14.02 8.22 -3.05
N LYS A 283 15.36 8.35 -2.95
CA LYS A 283 16.25 7.24 -2.57
C LYS A 283 16.12 6.80 -1.12
N SER A 284 15.55 7.66 -0.26
CA SER A 284 15.25 7.31 1.13
C SER A 284 14.19 6.24 1.27
N VAL A 285 13.30 6.08 0.28
CA VAL A 285 12.17 5.16 0.33
C VAL A 285 12.62 3.72 0.04
N LEU A 286 12.35 2.82 0.99
CA LEU A 286 12.59 1.39 0.84
C LEU A 286 11.58 0.79 -0.14
N GLN A 287 12.05 -0.07 -1.05
CA GLN A 287 11.26 -0.59 -2.18
C GLN A 287 10.93 -2.06 -2.01
N SER A 288 9.66 -2.42 -2.21
CA SER A 288 9.23 -3.82 -2.33
C SER A 288 8.58 -4.06 -3.69
N ASN A 289 9.35 -4.60 -4.61
CA ASN A 289 8.79 -5.19 -5.80
C ASN A 289 8.29 -6.61 -5.50
N TRP A 290 7.26 -7.05 -6.22
CA TRP A 290 6.64 -8.36 -6.03
C TRP A 290 6.36 -9.07 -7.36
N TYR A 291 6.51 -10.39 -7.34
CA TYR A 291 6.16 -11.27 -8.44
C TYR A 291 5.89 -12.67 -7.86
N TYR A 292 4.75 -13.26 -8.20
CA TYR A 292 4.29 -14.50 -7.55
C TYR A 292 4.42 -15.76 -8.43
N GLY A 293 5.10 -15.65 -9.56
CA GLY A 293 5.49 -16.80 -10.39
C GLY A 293 6.81 -17.41 -9.96
N THR A 294 7.20 -18.52 -10.60
CA THR A 294 8.48 -19.21 -10.37
C THR A 294 9.48 -19.05 -11.51
N ASN A 295 9.04 -18.56 -12.67
CA ASN A 295 9.92 -18.34 -13.81
C ASN A 295 10.49 -16.92 -13.79
N PHE A 296 11.79 -16.77 -13.55
CA PHE A 296 12.51 -15.51 -13.55
C PHE A 296 13.40 -15.34 -14.81
N ASP A 297 13.30 -16.23 -15.79
CA ASP A 297 14.04 -16.11 -17.06
C ASP A 297 13.38 -15.05 -17.97
N LEU A 298 13.94 -13.84 -17.98
CA LEU A 298 13.42 -12.70 -18.76
C LEU A 298 13.25 -12.99 -20.27
N LYS A 299 13.94 -14.02 -20.81
CA LYS A 299 13.81 -14.42 -22.21
C LYS A 299 12.56 -15.28 -22.49
N LYS A 300 11.97 -15.86 -21.45
CA LYS A 300 10.82 -16.75 -21.52
C LYS A 300 9.54 -16.14 -20.97
N LEU A 301 9.62 -14.91 -20.47
CA LEU A 301 8.47 -14.19 -19.94
C LEU A 301 7.83 -13.32 -21.03
N ASP A 302 6.50 -13.30 -21.04
CA ASP A 302 5.68 -12.36 -21.80
C ASP A 302 5.59 -10.99 -21.12
N GLU A 303 5.17 -10.00 -21.85
CA GLU A 303 4.75 -8.73 -21.27
C GLU A 303 3.28 -8.87 -20.78
N PRO A 304 2.88 -8.40 -19.60
CA PRO A 304 3.61 -7.52 -18.68
C PRO A 304 4.52 -8.25 -17.67
N THR A 305 4.49 -9.58 -17.57
CA THR A 305 5.22 -10.38 -16.55
C THR A 305 6.72 -10.06 -16.54
N LYS A 306 7.28 -9.83 -17.72
CA LYS A 306 8.69 -9.45 -17.86
C LYS A 306 9.02 -8.12 -17.15
N SER A 307 8.10 -7.14 -17.18
CA SER A 307 8.30 -5.86 -16.49
C SER A 307 8.34 -6.05 -14.98
N TYR A 308 7.54 -6.97 -14.43
CA TYR A 308 7.51 -7.28 -12.99
C TYR A 308 8.85 -7.85 -12.51
N VAL A 309 9.39 -8.84 -13.23
CA VAL A 309 10.69 -9.44 -12.88
C VAL A 309 11.84 -8.49 -13.16
N LYS A 310 11.80 -7.74 -14.27
CA LYS A 310 12.85 -6.79 -14.62
C LYS A 310 13.01 -5.68 -13.58
N LEU A 311 11.95 -5.32 -12.88
CA LEU A 311 12.00 -4.23 -11.90
C LEU A 311 13.00 -4.48 -10.75
N TYR A 312 13.27 -5.73 -10.35
CA TYR A 312 14.34 -6.02 -9.38
C TYR A 312 15.70 -5.53 -9.86
N ASN A 313 16.01 -5.74 -11.16
CA ASN A 313 17.26 -5.26 -11.77
C ASN A 313 17.26 -3.74 -11.92
N ASP A 314 16.14 -3.17 -12.34
CA ASP A 314 16.03 -1.72 -12.52
C ASP A 314 16.20 -0.97 -11.19
N LEU A 315 15.59 -1.45 -10.11
CA LEU A 315 15.77 -0.87 -8.77
C LEU A 315 17.23 -0.94 -8.33
N GLU A 316 17.92 -2.04 -8.62
CA GLU A 316 19.36 -2.19 -8.37
C GLU A 316 20.18 -1.21 -9.21
N GLU A 317 19.96 -1.16 -10.51
CA GLU A 317 20.65 -0.25 -11.44
C GLU A 317 20.55 1.21 -10.99
N TYR A 318 19.36 1.60 -10.51
CA TYR A 318 19.10 2.95 -10.01
C TYR A 318 19.49 3.14 -8.53
N GLY A 319 20.04 2.14 -7.85
CA GLY A 319 20.60 2.25 -6.50
C GLY A 319 19.57 2.42 -5.40
N TYR A 320 18.47 1.66 -5.43
CA TYR A 320 17.47 1.61 -4.37
C TYR A 320 17.69 0.43 -3.44
N ASP A 321 17.47 0.67 -2.14
CA ASP A 321 17.38 -0.40 -1.16
C ASP A 321 16.09 -1.20 -1.36
N GLN A 322 16.19 -2.53 -1.28
CA GLN A 322 15.10 -3.43 -1.65
C GLN A 322 14.81 -4.47 -0.58
N VAL A 323 13.52 -4.75 -0.40
CA VAL A 323 12.98 -5.95 0.27
C VAL A 323 12.04 -6.64 -0.71
N PRO A 324 12.55 -7.47 -1.64
CA PRO A 324 11.74 -8.23 -2.57
C PRO A 324 10.67 -9.05 -1.87
N THR A 325 9.46 -9.08 -2.44
CA THR A 325 8.33 -9.77 -1.85
C THR A 325 7.91 -10.98 -2.67
N GLY A 326 7.82 -12.13 -2.01
CA GLY A 326 7.21 -13.34 -2.52
C GLY A 326 5.85 -13.62 -1.87
N SER A 327 5.18 -14.66 -2.37
CA SER A 327 3.87 -15.08 -1.85
C SER A 327 3.59 -16.55 -2.22
N ASN A 328 2.82 -17.21 -1.38
CA ASN A 328 2.20 -18.48 -1.75
C ASN A 328 0.83 -18.32 -2.43
N HIS A 329 0.49 -17.11 -2.85
CA HIS A 329 -0.79 -16.79 -3.51
C HIS A 329 -1.06 -17.69 -4.72
N SER A 330 -0.08 -17.85 -5.61
CA SER A 330 -0.25 -18.58 -6.87
C SER A 330 0.48 -19.93 -6.91
N ASN A 331 1.48 -20.15 -6.05
CA ASN A 331 2.25 -21.41 -5.99
C ASN A 331 3.06 -21.50 -4.70
N GLU A 332 3.56 -22.70 -4.41
CA GLU A 332 4.24 -23.02 -3.15
C GLU A 332 5.78 -22.98 -3.25
N GLN A 333 6.32 -22.42 -4.31
CA GLN A 333 7.77 -22.36 -4.57
C GLN A 333 8.25 -20.93 -4.86
N ASN A 334 7.35 -19.97 -4.85
CA ASN A 334 7.67 -18.61 -5.27
C ASN A 334 8.73 -17.97 -4.36
N MET A 335 8.63 -18.14 -3.05
CA MET A 335 9.54 -17.48 -2.12
C MET A 335 10.99 -17.89 -2.33
N GLU A 336 11.26 -19.22 -2.48
CA GLU A 336 12.59 -19.70 -2.76
C GLU A 336 13.11 -19.20 -4.12
N ALA A 337 12.23 -19.19 -5.15
CA ALA A 337 12.61 -18.69 -6.47
C ALA A 337 12.91 -17.18 -6.46
N THR A 338 12.14 -16.39 -5.73
CA THR A 338 12.38 -14.95 -5.52
C THR A 338 13.72 -14.71 -4.85
N VAL A 339 14.02 -15.44 -3.78
CA VAL A 339 15.30 -15.34 -3.07
C VAL A 339 16.47 -15.73 -3.98
N ASP A 340 16.36 -16.84 -4.68
CA ASP A 340 17.41 -17.34 -5.59
C ASP A 340 17.72 -16.37 -6.73
N TYR A 341 16.71 -15.67 -7.24
CA TYR A 341 16.89 -14.66 -8.28
C TYR A 341 17.47 -13.35 -7.71
N CYS A 342 16.82 -12.78 -6.72
CA CYS A 342 17.18 -11.46 -6.19
C CYS A 342 18.58 -11.46 -5.56
N LYS A 343 18.99 -12.55 -4.91
CA LYS A 343 20.36 -12.74 -4.40
C LYS A 343 21.44 -12.64 -5.46
N LYS A 344 21.12 -12.92 -6.73
CA LYS A 344 22.06 -12.86 -7.86
C LYS A 344 22.12 -11.49 -8.53
N VAL A 345 21.02 -10.74 -8.49
CA VAL A 345 20.85 -9.52 -9.28
C VAL A 345 20.87 -8.22 -8.45
N ILE A 346 20.75 -8.33 -7.13
CA ILE A 346 20.76 -7.18 -6.20
C ILE A 346 22.05 -7.24 -5.38
N ASP A 347 22.75 -6.09 -5.31
CA ASP A 347 23.95 -5.96 -4.47
C ASP A 347 23.61 -6.23 -3.00
N PRO A 348 24.44 -7.02 -2.28
CA PRO A 348 24.20 -7.34 -0.87
C PRO A 348 24.00 -6.13 0.05
N SER A 349 24.57 -4.97 -0.28
CA SER A 349 24.41 -3.73 0.51
C SER A 349 23.06 -3.08 0.33
N ARG A 350 22.36 -3.34 -0.78
CA ARG A 350 21.02 -2.83 -1.09
C ARG A 350 19.91 -3.87 -0.91
N LEU A 351 20.27 -5.14 -0.82
CA LEU A 351 19.32 -6.21 -0.49
C LEU A 351 19.12 -6.25 1.03
N TYR A 352 18.14 -5.53 1.55
CA TYR A 352 17.85 -5.46 2.99
C TYR A 352 17.26 -6.75 3.53
N GLY A 353 16.60 -7.53 2.70
CA GLY A 353 16.01 -8.82 3.07
C GLY A 353 14.88 -9.21 2.14
N PHE A 354 13.95 -9.99 2.67
CA PHE A 354 12.81 -10.50 1.92
C PHE A 354 11.55 -10.45 2.77
N MET A 355 10.40 -10.35 2.09
CA MET A 355 9.09 -10.40 2.72
C MET A 355 8.23 -11.46 2.04
N THR A 356 7.38 -12.15 2.79
CA THR A 356 6.26 -12.92 2.24
C THR A 356 4.95 -12.25 2.57
N ALA A 357 3.97 -12.35 1.68
CA ALA A 357 2.62 -11.85 1.86
C ALA A 357 1.59 -12.91 1.47
N PRO A 358 1.00 -13.64 2.43
CA PRO A 358 0.09 -14.76 2.14
C PRO A 358 -1.23 -14.34 1.50
N TRP A 359 -1.62 -13.08 1.61
CA TRP A 359 -2.88 -12.51 1.14
C TRP A 359 -4.10 -13.29 1.65
N ARG A 360 -4.12 -13.49 2.97
CA ARG A 360 -5.22 -14.09 3.72
C ARG A 360 -5.47 -13.29 5.00
N PRO A 361 -6.73 -13.22 5.48
CA PRO A 361 -6.99 -12.71 6.82
C PRO A 361 -6.34 -13.62 7.87
N THR A 362 -6.04 -13.06 9.03
CA THR A 362 -5.51 -13.81 10.17
C THR A 362 -6.65 -14.56 10.87
N MET A 363 -7.14 -15.61 10.25
CA MET A 363 -8.28 -16.43 10.68
C MET A 363 -7.92 -17.90 10.73
N ALA A 364 -8.63 -18.66 11.55
CA ALA A 364 -8.38 -20.11 11.71
C ALA A 364 -8.53 -20.87 10.39
N GLU A 365 -9.49 -20.50 9.55
CA GLU A 365 -9.73 -21.09 8.24
C GLU A 365 -8.56 -20.88 7.27
N CYS A 366 -7.75 -19.84 7.49
CA CYS A 366 -6.59 -19.52 6.65
C CYS A 366 -5.25 -19.99 7.25
N LEU A 367 -5.27 -20.66 8.41
CA LEU A 367 -4.07 -21.03 9.17
C LEU A 367 -3.07 -21.84 8.33
N ASP A 368 -3.53 -22.83 7.59
CA ASP A 368 -2.65 -23.70 6.78
C ASP A 368 -1.95 -22.92 5.66
N ARG A 369 -2.63 -21.94 5.06
CA ARG A 369 -2.00 -21.08 4.03
C ARG A 369 -0.94 -20.17 4.62
N HIS A 370 -1.17 -19.62 5.80
CA HIS A 370 -0.16 -18.86 6.53
C HIS A 370 1.06 -19.72 6.91
N LYS A 371 0.82 -20.93 7.44
CA LYS A 371 1.90 -21.87 7.80
C LYS A 371 2.74 -22.28 6.59
N GLU A 372 2.09 -22.53 5.46
CA GLU A 372 2.79 -22.85 4.21
C GLU A 372 3.69 -21.69 3.76
N ALA A 373 3.20 -20.43 3.80
CA ALA A 373 4.01 -19.26 3.49
C ALA A 373 5.23 -19.12 4.43
N ILE A 374 5.03 -19.33 5.74
CA ILE A 374 6.11 -19.34 6.73
C ILE A 374 7.12 -20.47 6.43
N ALA A 375 6.64 -21.65 6.05
CA ALA A 375 7.50 -22.77 5.69
C ALA A 375 8.37 -22.48 4.46
N GLN A 376 7.83 -21.81 3.43
CA GLN A 376 8.61 -21.33 2.28
C GLN A 376 9.76 -20.43 2.73
N VAL A 377 9.49 -19.46 3.60
CA VAL A 377 10.53 -18.56 4.12
C VAL A 377 11.58 -19.37 4.91
N GLY A 378 11.15 -20.31 5.76
CA GLY A 378 12.08 -21.18 6.49
C GLY A 378 12.98 -22.01 5.57
N ARG A 379 12.47 -22.50 4.42
CA ARG A 379 13.28 -23.18 3.39
C ARG A 379 14.24 -22.20 2.72
N ALA A 380 13.78 -20.97 2.41
CA ALA A 380 14.60 -19.94 1.79
C ALA A 380 15.75 -19.48 2.70
N ILE A 381 15.49 -19.27 4.00
CA ILE A 381 16.52 -18.94 5.00
C ILE A 381 17.64 -19.99 5.02
N LYS A 382 17.28 -21.28 5.02
CA LYS A 382 18.26 -22.37 5.05
C LYS A 382 19.15 -22.45 3.81
N LYS A 383 18.68 -21.91 2.67
CA LYS A 383 19.41 -21.89 1.39
C LYS A 383 20.17 -20.59 1.15
N PHE A 384 19.88 -19.55 1.90
CA PHE A 384 20.47 -18.22 1.73
C PHE A 384 21.90 -18.17 2.23
#